data_a6a551a753fecff40502dc5cc3d1ee06
#
_entry.id   a6a551a753fecff40502dc5cc3d1ee06
#
_cell.length_a   1.000
_cell.length_b   1.000
_cell.length_c   1.000
_cell.angle_alpha   90.00
_cell.angle_beta   90.00
_cell.angle_gamma   90.00
#
_symmetry.space_group_name_H-M   'P 1'
#
loop_
_entity.id
_entity.type
_entity.pdbx_description
1 polymer ?
#
loop_
_entity_poly.entity_id
_entity_poly.type
_entity_poly.pdbx_seq_one_letter_code
_entity_poly.pdbx_strand_id
1 'polypeptide(L)'
;MILVCGCDSDPALKPNTHGNTSQPTTAVSLNLFTEVTQEVGLDFRHYNGMTGELYFPELMGSGTVFFDFDNDGDLDIYLVQGSLLGQNTTLEDSTYPPKSKPRDQLYRNDITVDDAGNTSVKFVNVTEQSGIRAFGYGMGVAVGDFNNDSFQDLYVTNWGENQLFQNNQDGTFTDVTKHAGVESPEWGTSTAFVDVNHDGWLD
;
A
#
# COMPACT_ATOMS: atom_id res chain seq x y z
N MET A 1 -9.32 -8.02 9.65
CA MET A 1 -10.02 -7.56 8.43
C MET A 1 -9.01 -7.62 7.30
N ILE A 2 -9.25 -8.38 6.25
CA ILE A 2 -8.31 -8.50 5.11
C ILE A 2 -8.95 -7.77 3.94
N LEU A 3 -8.26 -6.77 3.41
CA LEU A 3 -8.68 -6.03 2.21
C LEU A 3 -8.27 -6.86 0.97
N VAL A 4 -9.22 -7.28 0.15
CA VAL A 4 -8.95 -7.96 -1.12
C VAL A 4 -9.48 -7.10 -2.25
N CYS A 5 -8.59 -6.58 -3.07
CA CYS A 5 -8.95 -5.91 -4.33
C CYS A 5 -9.26 -6.99 -5.38
N GLY A 6 -10.53 -7.14 -5.76
CA GLY A 6 -10.97 -8.11 -6.76
C GLY A 6 -10.92 -7.54 -8.17
N CYS A 7 -10.37 -8.30 -9.10
CA CYS A 7 -10.52 -8.05 -10.53
C CYS A 7 -11.84 -8.65 -11.02
N ASP A 8 -12.68 -7.86 -11.68
CA ASP A 8 -13.88 -8.32 -12.37
C ASP A 8 -13.51 -9.27 -13.52
N SER A 9 -14.04 -10.47 -13.51
CA SER A 9 -13.88 -11.46 -14.56
C SER A 9 -15.11 -11.50 -15.47
N ASP A 10 -14.82 -11.41 -16.76
CA ASP A 10 -15.72 -11.45 -17.92
C ASP A 10 -16.58 -12.73 -18.00
N PRO A 11 -17.88 -12.68 -18.33
CA PRO A 11 -18.74 -13.86 -18.40
C PRO A 11 -18.85 -14.38 -19.82
N ALA A 12 -18.06 -15.35 -20.22
CA ALA A 12 -18.36 -16.17 -21.40
C ALA A 12 -17.71 -17.55 -21.41
N LEU A 13 -18.27 -18.50 -20.66
CA LEU A 13 -18.11 -19.93 -20.96
C LEU A 13 -19.48 -20.62 -20.86
N LYS A 14 -19.96 -21.12 -22.01
CA LYS A 14 -21.23 -21.86 -22.10
C LYS A 14 -21.11 -23.24 -21.44
N PRO A 15 -22.14 -23.73 -20.71
CA PRO A 15 -22.06 -25.01 -20.03
C PRO A 15 -22.36 -26.17 -20.99
N ASN A 16 -21.61 -27.24 -20.83
CA ASN A 16 -21.81 -28.52 -21.45
C ASN A 16 -22.91 -29.28 -20.69
N THR A 17 -24.00 -29.66 -21.35
CA THR A 17 -25.14 -30.37 -20.76
C THR A 17 -24.87 -31.87 -20.69
N HIS A 18 -24.64 -32.39 -19.48
CA HIS A 18 -24.99 -33.77 -19.14
C HIS A 18 -25.91 -33.76 -17.93
N GLY A 19 -27.13 -34.21 -18.13
CA GLY A 19 -28.16 -34.26 -17.10
C GLY A 19 -27.76 -35.21 -15.96
N ASN A 20 -27.81 -34.69 -14.76
CA ASN A 20 -27.98 -35.49 -13.55
C ASN A 20 -28.87 -34.70 -12.59
N THR A 21 -30.03 -35.25 -12.30
CA THR A 21 -31.01 -34.69 -11.37
C THR A 21 -30.53 -34.89 -9.95
N SER A 22 -29.85 -33.90 -9.39
CA SER A 22 -29.64 -33.74 -7.97
C SER A 22 -30.33 -32.46 -7.49
N GLN A 23 -31.11 -32.59 -6.41
CA GLN A 23 -31.80 -31.47 -5.77
C GLN A 23 -30.86 -30.30 -5.50
N PRO A 24 -31.35 -29.05 -5.63
CA PRO A 24 -30.52 -27.90 -5.33
C PRO A 24 -30.29 -27.83 -3.82
N THR A 25 -29.09 -28.22 -3.39
CA THR A 25 -28.55 -27.75 -2.12
C THR A 25 -28.36 -26.26 -2.27
N THR A 26 -29.17 -25.46 -1.59
CA THR A 26 -28.94 -24.02 -1.42
C THR A 26 -27.57 -23.84 -0.78
N ALA A 27 -26.56 -23.61 -1.59
CA ALA A 27 -25.27 -23.17 -1.09
C ALA A 27 -25.52 -21.81 -0.43
N VAL A 28 -25.44 -21.76 0.89
CA VAL A 28 -25.36 -20.49 1.62
C VAL A 28 -24.05 -19.86 1.19
N SER A 29 -24.11 -18.84 0.33
CA SER A 29 -22.96 -18.01 0.02
C SER A 29 -22.60 -17.24 1.30
N LEU A 30 -21.63 -17.74 2.04
CA LEU A 30 -20.99 -17.00 3.13
C LEU A 30 -20.10 -15.96 2.47
N ASN A 31 -20.56 -14.73 2.38
CA ASN A 31 -19.71 -13.60 2.06
C ASN A 31 -18.78 -13.38 3.26
N LEU A 32 -17.59 -13.98 3.20
CA LEU A 32 -16.57 -13.85 4.25
C LEU A 32 -15.88 -12.48 4.23
N PHE A 33 -15.97 -11.75 3.11
CA PHE A 33 -15.37 -10.43 2.91
C PHE A 33 -16.41 -9.49 2.34
N THR A 34 -16.37 -8.25 2.80
CA THR A 34 -17.18 -7.15 2.27
C THR A 34 -16.26 -6.04 1.80
N GLU A 35 -16.52 -5.51 0.62
CA GLU A 35 -15.83 -4.33 0.09
C GLU A 35 -16.34 -3.09 0.83
N VAL A 36 -15.45 -2.35 1.51
CA VAL A 36 -15.78 -1.21 2.37
C VAL A 36 -14.92 0.03 2.10
N THR A 37 -14.09 0.00 1.06
CA THR A 37 -13.08 1.03 0.75
C THR A 37 -13.66 2.45 0.79
N GLN A 38 -14.79 2.67 0.11
CA GLN A 38 -15.43 3.99 0.10
C GLN A 38 -16.11 4.34 1.42
N GLU A 39 -16.68 3.34 2.10
CA GLU A 39 -17.36 3.52 3.38
C GLU A 39 -16.38 3.97 4.47
N VAL A 40 -15.19 3.38 4.49
CA VAL A 40 -14.15 3.72 5.46
C VAL A 40 -13.25 4.89 5.03
N GLY A 41 -13.49 5.53 3.89
CA GLY A 41 -12.79 6.74 3.46
C GLY A 41 -11.47 6.51 2.74
N LEU A 42 -11.20 5.30 2.24
CA LEU A 42 -10.04 5.03 1.39
C LEU A 42 -10.35 5.43 -0.05
N ASP A 43 -9.66 6.45 -0.58
CA ASP A 43 -9.83 6.96 -1.94
C ASP A 43 -8.60 6.72 -2.84
N PHE A 44 -7.68 5.87 -2.39
CA PHE A 44 -6.48 5.51 -3.12
C PHE A 44 -6.81 4.75 -4.40
N ARG A 45 -6.18 5.17 -5.48
CA ARG A 45 -6.17 4.44 -6.75
C ARG A 45 -4.73 4.21 -7.19
N HIS A 46 -4.37 2.94 -7.31
CA HIS A 46 -3.05 2.58 -7.81
C HIS A 46 -2.86 3.06 -9.25
N TYR A 47 -1.70 3.64 -9.52
CA TYR A 47 -1.25 4.11 -10.83
C TYR A 47 0.04 3.37 -11.21
N ASN A 48 0.01 2.60 -12.27
CA ASN A 48 1.15 1.77 -12.70
C ASN A 48 2.03 2.42 -13.77
N GLY A 49 1.75 3.66 -14.19
CA GLY A 49 2.57 4.38 -15.16
C GLY A 49 2.44 3.92 -16.61
N MET A 50 1.46 3.05 -16.91
CA MET A 50 1.32 2.45 -18.25
C MET A 50 1.22 3.51 -19.36
N THR A 51 2.13 3.42 -20.35
CA THR A 51 2.17 4.28 -21.54
C THR A 51 1.97 3.49 -22.84
N GLY A 52 1.95 2.17 -22.76
CA GLY A 52 1.94 1.27 -23.93
C GLY A 52 3.32 0.74 -24.34
N GLU A 53 4.40 1.20 -23.70
CA GLU A 53 5.76 0.70 -23.93
C GLU A 53 6.04 -0.65 -23.25
N LEU A 54 5.09 -1.14 -22.45
CA LEU A 54 5.10 -2.47 -21.81
C LEU A 54 6.32 -2.72 -20.91
N TYR A 55 6.62 -1.78 -20.03
CA TYR A 55 7.64 -1.98 -19.02
C TYR A 55 7.22 -3.07 -18.02
N PHE A 56 8.15 -3.96 -17.67
CA PHE A 56 7.85 -5.08 -16.77
C PHE A 56 7.29 -4.67 -15.41
N PRO A 57 7.76 -3.59 -14.75
CA PRO A 57 7.19 -3.15 -13.48
C PRO A 57 5.70 -2.75 -13.55
N GLU A 58 5.19 -2.34 -14.71
CA GLU A 58 3.78 -1.97 -14.91
C GLU A 58 2.81 -3.15 -14.68
N LEU A 59 3.32 -4.40 -14.77
CA LEU A 59 2.55 -5.64 -14.56
C LEU A 59 2.53 -6.06 -13.08
N MET A 60 3.36 -5.42 -12.25
CA MET A 60 3.47 -5.74 -10.83
C MET A 60 2.65 -4.74 -10.01
N GLY A 61 2.00 -5.22 -8.95
CA GLY A 61 1.39 -4.36 -7.97
C GLY A 61 2.43 -3.78 -7.02
N SER A 62 2.15 -2.64 -6.45
CA SER A 62 2.94 -2.05 -5.37
C SER A 62 2.58 -2.63 -4.01
N GLY A 63 3.49 -2.50 -3.04
CA GLY A 63 3.31 -2.95 -1.68
C GLY A 63 2.31 -2.11 -0.88
N THR A 64 1.90 -2.67 0.24
CA THR A 64 1.15 -1.98 1.27
C THR A 64 1.54 -2.54 2.63
N VAL A 65 1.41 -1.74 3.67
CA VAL A 65 1.64 -2.16 5.04
C VAL A 65 0.60 -1.57 5.97
N PHE A 66 0.22 -2.36 7.00
CA PHE A 66 -0.51 -1.90 8.16
C PHE A 66 0.47 -1.73 9.32
N PHE A 67 0.42 -0.60 10.01
CA PHE A 67 1.26 -0.29 11.16
C PHE A 67 0.63 0.84 11.98
N ASP A 68 1.01 0.95 13.23
CA ASP A 68 0.56 2.00 14.14
C ASP A 68 1.64 3.10 14.15
N PHE A 69 1.48 4.15 13.28
CA PHE A 69 2.54 5.14 13.12
C PHE A 69 2.53 6.23 14.20
N ASP A 70 1.40 6.46 14.85
CA ASP A 70 1.26 7.50 15.89
C ASP A 70 1.07 6.92 17.31
N ASN A 71 1.20 5.57 17.43
CA ASN A 71 1.12 4.83 18.69
C ASN A 71 -0.21 5.03 19.43
N ASP A 72 -1.32 5.17 18.72
CA ASP A 72 -2.66 5.29 19.28
C ASP A 72 -3.35 3.93 19.50
N GLY A 73 -2.76 2.84 19.01
CA GLY A 73 -3.23 1.46 19.14
C GLY A 73 -4.08 0.98 17.96
N ASP A 74 -4.36 1.84 16.99
CA ASP A 74 -5.08 1.51 15.77
C ASP A 74 -4.09 1.28 14.60
N LEU A 75 -4.39 0.34 13.70
CA LEU A 75 -3.51 0.12 12.57
C LEU A 75 -3.84 1.06 11.41
N ASP A 76 -2.86 1.83 11.01
CA ASP A 76 -2.86 2.72 9.87
C ASP A 76 -2.48 1.99 8.58
N ILE A 77 -2.62 2.66 7.44
CA ILE A 77 -2.28 2.08 6.14
C ILE A 77 -1.30 2.97 5.38
N TYR A 78 -0.18 2.38 4.96
CA TYR A 78 0.69 2.98 3.95
C TYR A 78 0.53 2.25 2.62
N LEU A 79 0.24 3.01 1.56
CA LEU A 79 -0.01 2.52 0.20
C LEU A 79 1.07 3.04 -0.73
N VAL A 80 1.86 2.11 -1.26
CA VAL A 80 2.94 2.42 -2.20
C VAL A 80 2.35 2.67 -3.59
N GLN A 81 2.89 3.67 -4.30
CA GLN A 81 2.38 4.13 -5.59
C GLN A 81 3.41 3.96 -6.69
N GLY A 82 2.94 3.57 -7.88
CA GLY A 82 3.75 3.63 -9.09
C GLY A 82 3.90 5.05 -9.63
N SER A 83 4.77 5.19 -10.61
CA SER A 83 5.07 6.46 -11.29
C SER A 83 5.27 6.19 -12.78
N LEU A 84 5.63 7.20 -13.57
CA LEU A 84 6.02 7.00 -14.95
C LEU A 84 7.39 6.34 -15.06
N LEU A 85 7.51 5.45 -16.04
CA LEU A 85 8.79 4.89 -16.52
C LEU A 85 9.14 5.49 -17.89
N GLY A 86 10.42 5.40 -18.24
CA GLY A 86 10.94 5.88 -19.50
C GLY A 86 11.48 7.31 -19.46
N GLN A 87 12.28 7.63 -20.48
CA GLN A 87 12.86 8.97 -20.62
C GLN A 87 11.90 9.85 -21.45
N ASN A 88 11.74 11.10 -21.02
CA ASN A 88 10.89 12.10 -21.69
C ASN A 88 9.40 11.78 -21.74
N THR A 89 8.91 10.88 -20.88
CA THR A 89 7.47 10.62 -20.70
C THR A 89 6.84 11.63 -19.76
N THR A 90 5.62 12.01 -20.05
CA THR A 90 4.79 12.90 -19.22
C THR A 90 3.53 12.18 -18.75
N LEU A 91 2.83 12.71 -17.76
CA LEU A 91 1.58 12.10 -17.29
C LEU A 91 0.50 12.05 -18.39
N GLU A 92 0.59 12.91 -19.41
CA GLU A 92 -0.34 12.94 -20.54
C GLU A 92 -0.11 11.73 -21.49
N ASP A 93 1.09 11.16 -21.50
CA ASP A 93 1.42 9.97 -22.29
C ASP A 93 0.85 8.69 -21.67
N SER A 94 0.34 8.76 -20.46
CA SER A 94 -0.26 7.61 -19.77
C SER A 94 -1.53 7.15 -20.43
N THR A 95 -1.72 5.82 -20.52
CA THR A 95 -2.99 5.21 -20.95
C THR A 95 -4.16 5.64 -20.04
N TYR A 96 -3.87 5.85 -18.75
CA TYR A 96 -4.83 6.33 -17.75
C TYR A 96 -4.20 7.46 -16.94
N PRO A 97 -4.22 8.72 -17.46
CA PRO A 97 -3.58 9.84 -16.79
C PRO A 97 -4.16 10.09 -15.38
N PRO A 98 -3.33 10.21 -14.35
CA PRO A 98 -3.78 10.55 -13.01
C PRO A 98 -4.15 12.04 -12.93
N LYS A 99 -5.04 12.40 -12.01
CA LYS A 99 -5.46 13.80 -11.81
C LYS A 99 -4.38 14.69 -11.19
N SER A 100 -3.42 14.08 -10.50
CA SER A 100 -2.30 14.76 -9.84
C SER A 100 -1.06 13.88 -9.94
N LYS A 101 0.13 14.45 -9.61
CA LYS A 101 1.37 13.69 -9.60
C LYS A 101 1.23 12.49 -8.64
N PRO A 102 1.42 11.24 -9.12
CA PRO A 102 1.35 10.04 -8.30
C PRO A 102 2.40 10.09 -7.19
N ARG A 103 2.03 9.60 -6.01
CA ARG A 103 2.90 9.43 -4.86
C ARG A 103 2.30 8.41 -3.89
N ASP A 104 3.11 7.87 -3.02
CA ASP A 104 2.66 7.04 -1.93
C ASP A 104 1.68 7.80 -1.02
N GLN A 105 0.83 7.06 -0.30
CA GLN A 105 -0.16 7.66 0.58
C GLN A 105 -0.17 6.98 1.95
N LEU A 106 -0.25 7.81 2.99
CA LEU A 106 -0.45 7.41 4.38
C LEU A 106 -1.87 7.76 4.81
N TYR A 107 -2.59 6.77 5.31
CA TYR A 107 -3.93 6.93 5.87
C TYR A 107 -3.91 6.57 7.35
N ARG A 108 -4.28 7.52 8.18
CA ARG A 108 -4.51 7.30 9.61
C ARG A 108 -5.88 6.66 9.81
N ASN A 109 -5.94 5.69 10.70
CA ASN A 109 -7.16 5.01 11.09
C ASN A 109 -7.77 5.69 12.33
N ASP A 110 -8.89 6.37 12.16
CA ASP A 110 -9.64 6.98 13.26
C ASP A 110 -10.75 5.99 13.69
N ILE A 111 -10.46 5.08 14.62
CA ILE A 111 -11.48 4.19 15.21
C ILE A 111 -12.27 4.97 16.28
N THR A 112 -13.58 4.90 16.16
CA THR A 112 -14.47 5.45 17.17
C THR A 112 -15.45 4.40 17.69
N VAL A 113 -15.76 4.45 18.98
CA VAL A 113 -16.77 3.57 19.61
C VAL A 113 -17.87 4.46 20.17
N ASP A 114 -19.13 4.21 19.75
CA ASP A 114 -20.28 4.96 20.25
C ASP A 114 -20.75 4.48 21.64
N ASP A 115 -21.69 5.19 22.25
CA ASP A 115 -22.23 4.85 23.58
C ASP A 115 -22.93 3.48 23.62
N ALA A 116 -23.32 2.93 22.48
CA ALA A 116 -23.92 1.60 22.34
C ALA A 116 -22.87 0.49 22.13
N GLY A 117 -21.60 0.85 22.02
CA GLY A 117 -20.48 -0.07 21.78
C GLY A 117 -20.28 -0.43 20.31
N ASN A 118 -20.89 0.29 19.37
CA ASN A 118 -20.63 0.07 17.95
C ASN A 118 -19.32 0.72 17.54
N THR A 119 -18.49 -0.02 16.83
CA THR A 119 -17.22 0.46 16.31
C THR A 119 -17.38 1.00 14.88
N SER A 120 -16.86 2.19 14.64
CA SER A 120 -16.73 2.78 13.30
C SER A 120 -15.25 2.98 12.96
N VAL A 121 -14.85 2.54 11.78
CA VAL A 121 -13.49 2.68 11.24
C VAL A 121 -13.51 3.74 10.16
N LYS A 122 -12.56 4.68 10.22
CA LYS A 122 -12.43 5.73 9.21
C LYS A 122 -10.98 6.02 8.93
N PHE A 123 -10.57 5.89 7.68
CA PHE A 123 -9.24 6.27 7.23
C PHE A 123 -9.22 7.72 6.74
N VAL A 124 -8.25 8.48 7.23
CA VAL A 124 -8.01 9.88 6.87
C VAL A 124 -6.66 9.99 6.18
N ASN A 125 -6.63 10.49 4.96
CA ASN A 125 -5.38 10.73 4.24
C ASN A 125 -4.57 11.84 4.93
N VAL A 126 -3.45 11.45 5.52
CA VAL A 126 -2.54 12.35 6.26
C VAL A 126 -1.19 12.53 5.55
N THR A 127 -1.07 12.11 4.29
CA THR A 127 0.18 12.13 3.53
C THR A 127 0.85 13.50 3.49
N GLU A 128 0.09 14.58 3.28
CA GLU A 128 0.67 15.93 3.28
C GLU A 128 1.17 16.36 4.65
N GLN A 129 0.39 16.04 5.68
CA GLN A 129 0.70 16.37 7.08
C GLN A 129 1.91 15.59 7.58
N SER A 130 2.04 14.33 7.15
CA SER A 130 3.16 13.47 7.54
C SER A 130 4.51 13.92 6.98
N GLY A 131 4.52 14.78 5.96
CA GLY A 131 5.76 15.23 5.33
C GLY A 131 6.43 14.21 4.41
N ILE A 132 5.87 13.01 4.25
CA ILE A 132 6.40 11.97 3.36
C ILE A 132 6.36 12.45 1.90
N ARG A 133 7.51 12.37 1.21
CA ARG A 133 7.69 12.78 -0.18
C ARG A 133 8.21 11.62 -1.04
N ALA A 134 7.43 10.56 -1.12
CA ALA A 134 7.70 9.39 -1.93
C ALA A 134 7.02 9.53 -3.30
N PHE A 135 7.78 9.89 -4.31
CA PHE A 135 7.35 10.10 -5.70
C PHE A 135 8.05 9.16 -6.69
N GLY A 136 8.76 8.17 -6.17
CA GLY A 136 9.42 7.14 -6.96
C GLY A 136 8.42 6.22 -7.67
N TYR A 137 8.94 5.24 -8.41
CA TYR A 137 8.15 4.10 -8.83
C TYR A 137 8.23 3.04 -7.72
N GLY A 138 7.30 3.14 -6.78
CA GLY A 138 7.32 2.31 -5.59
C GLY A 138 6.93 0.86 -5.85
N MET A 139 7.63 -0.07 -5.19
CA MET A 139 7.46 -1.51 -5.36
C MET A 139 7.05 -2.20 -4.07
N GLY A 140 7.78 -1.98 -3.00
CA GLY A 140 7.56 -2.62 -1.71
C GLY A 140 7.75 -1.67 -0.54
N VAL A 141 7.33 -2.10 0.64
CA VAL A 141 7.51 -1.35 1.89
C VAL A 141 7.68 -2.31 3.05
N ALA A 142 8.53 -1.95 4.00
CA ALA A 142 8.61 -2.58 5.31
C ALA A 142 8.53 -1.53 6.41
N VAL A 143 8.10 -1.97 7.59
CA VAL A 143 8.08 -1.18 8.81
C VAL A 143 8.96 -1.83 9.87
N GLY A 144 9.60 -0.99 10.68
CA GLY A 144 10.42 -1.43 11.81
C GLY A 144 10.94 -0.22 12.56
N ASP A 145 11.18 -0.38 13.83
CA ASP A 145 11.81 0.63 14.70
C ASP A 145 13.34 0.46 14.58
N PHE A 146 13.95 1.10 13.55
CA PHE A 146 15.39 0.89 13.29
C PHE A 146 16.30 1.65 14.27
N ASN A 147 15.75 2.67 14.94
CA ASN A 147 16.49 3.52 15.88
C ASN A 147 16.18 3.23 17.36
N ASN A 148 15.33 2.22 17.64
CA ASN A 148 14.92 1.80 18.97
C ASN A 148 14.27 2.92 19.81
N ASP A 149 13.45 3.77 19.17
CA ASP A 149 12.73 4.86 19.82
C ASP A 149 11.26 4.53 20.15
N SER A 150 10.83 3.30 19.85
CA SER A 150 9.46 2.76 20.04
C SER A 150 8.43 3.28 19.02
N PHE A 151 8.84 3.99 17.99
CA PHE A 151 8.00 4.35 16.86
C PHE A 151 8.44 3.58 15.62
N GLN A 152 7.48 3.22 14.80
CA GLN A 152 7.78 2.45 13.58
C GLN A 152 8.18 3.39 12.44
N ASP A 153 9.27 3.05 11.79
CA ASP A 153 9.84 3.72 10.62
C ASP A 153 9.44 2.98 9.34
N LEU A 154 9.63 3.61 8.18
CA LEU A 154 9.27 3.06 6.88
C LEU A 154 10.50 2.95 5.98
N TYR A 155 10.71 1.78 5.36
CA TYR A 155 11.63 1.62 4.24
C TYR A 155 10.84 1.26 2.98
N VAL A 156 10.92 2.12 1.96
CA VAL A 156 10.22 1.98 0.69
C VAL A 156 11.19 1.61 -0.40
N THR A 157 10.94 0.49 -1.09
CA THR A 157 11.73 0.09 -2.25
C THR A 157 11.11 0.62 -3.54
N ASN A 158 11.97 0.99 -4.49
CA ASN A 158 11.57 1.62 -5.73
C ASN A 158 12.24 0.97 -6.95
N TRP A 159 11.74 1.24 -8.10
CA TRP A 159 12.52 1.22 -9.33
C TRP A 159 13.40 2.48 -9.33
N GLY A 160 14.64 2.33 -8.93
CA GLY A 160 15.56 3.43 -8.62
C GLY A 160 15.77 3.61 -7.13
N GLU A 161 16.06 4.82 -6.69
CA GLU A 161 16.45 5.08 -5.29
C GLU A 161 15.37 4.66 -4.29
N ASN A 162 15.74 3.80 -3.35
CA ASN A 162 14.93 3.45 -2.19
C ASN A 162 14.91 4.59 -1.18
N GLN A 163 13.96 4.59 -0.26
CA GLN A 163 13.82 5.65 0.75
C GLN A 163 13.59 5.07 2.15
N LEU A 164 14.32 5.62 3.13
CA LEU A 164 14.12 5.38 4.56
C LEU A 164 13.52 6.62 5.21
N PHE A 165 12.34 6.49 5.76
CA PHE A 165 11.64 7.55 6.48
C PHE A 165 11.64 7.24 7.97
N GLN A 166 12.31 8.09 8.75
CA GLN A 166 12.28 8.05 10.21
C GLN A 166 11.02 8.73 10.73
N ASN A 167 10.32 8.08 11.64
CA ASN A 167 9.19 8.65 12.37
C ASN A 167 9.69 9.67 13.41
N ASN A 168 9.14 10.88 13.39
CA ASN A 168 9.53 11.96 14.31
C ASN A 168 8.73 11.95 15.63
N GLN A 169 7.87 10.96 15.88
CA GLN A 169 7.03 10.81 17.09
C GLN A 169 5.94 11.89 17.24
N ASP A 170 5.70 12.67 16.21
CA ASP A 170 4.72 13.77 16.19
C ASP A 170 3.72 13.66 15.03
N GLY A 171 3.66 12.46 14.40
CA GLY A 171 2.85 12.19 13.22
C GLY A 171 3.51 12.59 11.91
N THR A 172 4.78 13.02 11.96
CA THR A 172 5.56 13.39 10.76
C THR A 172 6.75 12.45 10.55
N PHE A 173 7.31 12.47 9.34
CA PHE A 173 8.45 11.65 8.96
C PHE A 173 9.54 12.50 8.33
N THR A 174 10.80 12.09 8.54
CA THR A 174 11.99 12.66 7.91
C THR A 174 12.65 11.64 7.00
N ASP A 175 12.93 12.01 5.74
CA ASP A 175 13.76 11.18 4.86
C ASP A 175 15.20 11.20 5.34
N VAL A 176 15.68 10.06 5.85
CA VAL A 176 17.02 9.87 6.39
C VAL A 176 17.89 8.95 5.53
N THR A 177 17.43 8.59 4.33
CA THR A 177 18.06 7.64 3.41
C THR A 177 19.55 7.88 3.26
N LYS A 178 19.93 9.12 2.91
CA LYS A 178 21.34 9.51 2.75
C LYS A 178 22.13 9.51 4.04
N HIS A 179 21.50 9.94 5.12
CA HIS A 179 22.15 9.99 6.43
C HIS A 179 22.45 8.58 6.95
N ALA A 180 21.51 7.65 6.74
CA ALA A 180 21.65 6.25 7.12
C ALA A 180 22.57 5.45 6.17
N GLY A 181 22.88 5.98 4.98
CA GLY A 181 23.72 5.28 4.00
C GLY A 181 23.06 4.06 3.37
N VAL A 182 21.74 4.06 3.30
CA VAL A 182 20.94 2.94 2.76
C VAL A 182 20.38 3.24 1.36
N GLU A 183 20.99 4.18 0.66
CA GLU A 183 20.68 4.48 -0.74
C GLU A 183 20.95 3.25 -1.60
N SER A 184 19.97 2.89 -2.43
CA SER A 184 20.15 1.87 -3.47
C SER A 184 19.49 2.37 -4.75
N PRO A 185 20.25 2.66 -5.80
CA PRO A 185 19.71 3.14 -7.07
C PRO A 185 19.15 1.99 -7.92
N GLU A 186 19.25 0.77 -7.45
CA GLU A 186 18.83 -0.42 -8.18
C GLU A 186 17.36 -0.75 -7.95
N TRP A 187 16.82 -1.64 -8.75
CA TRP A 187 15.44 -2.07 -8.60
C TRP A 187 15.24 -2.93 -7.34
N GLY A 188 14.65 -2.34 -6.31
CA GLY A 188 14.18 -3.03 -5.12
C GLY A 188 12.73 -3.50 -5.29
N THR A 189 12.44 -4.79 -5.08
CA THR A 189 11.08 -5.34 -5.21
C THR A 189 10.42 -5.63 -3.86
N SER A 190 11.20 -6.02 -2.86
CA SER A 190 10.73 -6.32 -1.51
C SER A 190 11.81 -6.01 -0.50
N THR A 191 11.40 -5.80 0.74
CA THR A 191 12.29 -5.47 1.85
C THR A 191 11.73 -6.00 3.16
N ALA A 192 12.59 -6.13 4.16
CA ALA A 192 12.22 -6.46 5.53
C ALA A 192 13.26 -5.86 6.48
N PHE A 193 12.83 -5.43 7.65
CA PHE A 193 13.71 -5.18 8.77
C PHE A 193 13.93 -6.49 9.54
N VAL A 194 15.16 -6.81 9.87
CA VAL A 194 15.50 -8.02 10.64
C VAL A 194 16.81 -7.81 11.41
N ASP A 195 16.84 -8.22 12.66
CA ASP A 195 18.08 -8.28 13.46
C ASP A 195 18.82 -9.59 13.12
N VAL A 196 19.75 -9.56 12.15
CA VAL A 196 20.43 -10.76 11.64
C VAL A 196 21.56 -11.23 12.55
N ASN A 197 22.10 -10.35 13.39
CA ASN A 197 23.25 -10.65 14.27
C ASN A 197 22.85 -10.78 15.74
N HIS A 198 21.58 -10.53 16.08
CA HIS A 198 21.01 -10.55 17.43
C HIS A 198 21.64 -9.55 18.39
N ASP A 199 21.96 -8.35 17.91
CA ASP A 199 22.49 -7.25 18.74
C ASP A 199 21.39 -6.32 19.28
N GLY A 200 20.12 -6.53 18.88
CA GLY A 200 18.98 -5.76 19.30
C GLY A 200 18.67 -4.55 18.42
N TRP A 201 19.41 -4.38 17.33
CA TRP A 201 19.13 -3.37 16.29
C TRP A 201 18.63 -4.07 15.03
N LEU A 202 17.76 -3.38 14.32
CA LEU A 202 17.28 -3.87 13.02
C LEU A 202 18.29 -3.53 11.92
N ASP A 203 18.61 -4.55 11.11
CA ASP A 203 19.45 -4.47 9.91
C ASP A 203 18.59 -4.28 8.65
#